data_4e76e040a444a5ae05e3f52d7aa29d0f
#
_entry.id   4e76e040a444a5ae05e3f52d7aa29d0f
#
_cell.length_a   1.000
_cell.length_b   1.000
_cell.length_c   1.000
_cell.angle_alpha   90.00
_cell.angle_beta   90.00
_cell.angle_gamma   90.00
#
_symmetry.space_group_name_H-M   'P 1'
#
loop_
_entity.id
_entity.type
_entity.pdbx_description
1 polymer ?
#
loop_
_entity_poly.entity_id
_entity_poly.type
_entity_poly.pdbx_seq_one_letter_code
_entity_poly.pdbx_strand_id
1 'polypeptide(L)'
;PANVREQMDSTNVDLPLLNFGMEVYINYQRALNFRGAVDFDDLIRLALQVLTLDHDYLARLRHRWNYVLEDEAQDSSHLQEEILRTLVGENGNWVRVGDPNQAIYSTFTTANPRYLRDFLAQPGVVRRELARSGRSTASIIYLANSLVEWTQSSHPLPEARDALQAPPYIEPTLPGDPQPN
;
A
#
# COMPACT_ATOMS: atom_id res chain seq x y z
N PRO A 1 -16.55 -13.16 6.62
CA PRO A 1 -18.00 -12.90 6.60
C PRO A 1 -18.72 -13.35 7.86
N ALA A 2 -18.40 -14.55 8.44
CA ALA A 2 -19.03 -15.03 9.67
C ALA A 2 -18.81 -14.05 10.84
N ASN A 3 -17.59 -13.57 11.01
CA ASN A 3 -17.20 -12.67 12.09
C ASN A 3 -17.93 -11.31 12.03
N VAL A 4 -18.23 -10.81 10.83
CA VAL A 4 -18.96 -9.54 10.66
C VAL A 4 -20.44 -9.70 11.01
N ARG A 5 -21.05 -10.85 10.67
CA ARG A 5 -22.42 -11.16 11.05
C ARG A 5 -22.58 -11.31 12.57
N GLU A 6 -21.68 -12.03 13.24
CA GLU A 6 -21.69 -12.15 14.70
C GLU A 6 -21.54 -10.81 15.41
N GLN A 7 -20.69 -9.91 14.89
CA GLN A 7 -20.56 -8.55 15.42
C GLN A 7 -21.82 -7.70 15.18
N MET A 8 -22.50 -7.86 14.06
CA MET A 8 -23.75 -7.15 13.77
C MET A 8 -24.91 -7.63 14.65
N ASP A 9 -25.03 -8.93 14.86
CA ASP A 9 -26.07 -9.52 15.74
C ASP A 9 -25.92 -9.06 17.20
N SER A 10 -24.69 -8.73 17.63
CA SER A 10 -24.42 -8.23 18.99
C SER A 10 -24.80 -6.75 19.21
N THR A 11 -24.91 -5.94 18.15
CA THR A 11 -25.18 -4.49 18.24
C THR A 11 -26.65 -4.12 18.10
N ASN A 12 -27.52 -5.06 17.72
CA ASN A 12 -28.96 -4.87 17.51
C ASN A 12 -29.33 -3.63 16.63
N VAL A 13 -28.41 -3.24 15.72
CA VAL A 13 -28.62 -2.15 14.75
C VAL A 13 -28.98 -2.76 13.41
N ASP A 14 -30.22 -2.52 12.97
CA ASP A 14 -30.61 -2.90 11.62
C ASP A 14 -29.98 -1.94 10.60
N LEU A 15 -29.08 -2.47 9.78
CA LEU A 15 -28.39 -1.74 8.71
C LEU A 15 -28.78 -2.34 7.35
N PRO A 16 -29.95 -1.98 6.78
CA PRO A 16 -30.49 -2.61 5.57
C PRO A 16 -29.53 -2.59 4.39
N LEU A 17 -28.81 -1.48 4.21
CA LEU A 17 -27.81 -1.35 3.13
C LEU A 17 -26.63 -2.30 3.30
N LEU A 18 -26.17 -2.48 4.55
CA LEU A 18 -25.09 -3.42 4.84
C LEU A 18 -25.54 -4.86 4.67
N ASN A 19 -26.76 -5.21 5.09
CA ASN A 19 -27.35 -6.53 4.87
C ASN A 19 -27.48 -6.83 3.39
N PHE A 20 -27.97 -5.89 2.59
CA PHE A 20 -28.05 -6.02 1.14
C PHE A 20 -26.65 -6.19 0.51
N GLY A 21 -25.68 -5.37 0.90
CA GLY A 21 -24.30 -5.50 0.43
C GLY A 21 -23.68 -6.86 0.75
N MET A 22 -23.92 -7.38 1.95
CA MET A 22 -23.48 -8.73 2.36
C MET A 22 -24.14 -9.85 1.52
N GLU A 23 -25.43 -9.73 1.23
CA GLU A 23 -26.13 -10.69 0.38
C GLU A 23 -25.57 -10.70 -1.05
N VAL A 24 -25.35 -9.53 -1.64
CA VAL A 24 -24.72 -9.39 -2.96
C VAL A 24 -23.32 -10.02 -2.95
N TYR A 25 -22.50 -9.73 -1.95
CA TYR A 25 -21.15 -10.28 -1.82
C TYR A 25 -21.17 -11.82 -1.69
N ILE A 26 -22.06 -12.37 -0.87
CA ILE A 26 -22.18 -13.83 -0.72
C ILE A 26 -22.58 -14.50 -2.05
N ASN A 27 -23.51 -13.89 -2.79
CA ASN A 27 -23.93 -14.42 -4.08
C ASN A 27 -22.82 -14.29 -5.13
N TYR A 28 -22.05 -13.21 -5.12
CA TYR A 28 -20.86 -13.04 -5.95
C TYR A 28 -19.82 -14.14 -5.67
N GLN A 29 -19.46 -14.37 -4.42
CA GLN A 29 -18.51 -15.42 -4.03
C GLN A 29 -18.99 -16.83 -4.41
N ARG A 30 -20.30 -17.10 -4.27
CA ARG A 30 -20.89 -18.38 -4.73
C ARG A 30 -20.77 -18.54 -6.25
N ALA A 31 -21.00 -17.47 -7.00
CA ALA A 31 -20.87 -17.50 -8.47
C ALA A 31 -19.43 -17.74 -8.92
N LEU A 32 -18.43 -17.14 -8.25
CA LEU A 32 -17.02 -17.42 -8.49
C LEU A 32 -16.68 -18.89 -8.21
N ASN A 33 -17.05 -19.38 -7.04
CA ASN A 33 -16.81 -20.76 -6.64
C ASN A 33 -17.44 -21.77 -7.60
N PHE A 34 -18.68 -21.52 -8.05
CA PHE A 34 -19.37 -22.37 -9.02
C PHE A 34 -18.63 -22.45 -10.35
N ARG A 35 -17.96 -21.36 -10.76
CA ARG A 35 -17.18 -21.30 -12.01
C ARG A 35 -15.75 -21.77 -11.84
N GLY A 36 -15.30 -22.08 -10.63
CA GLY A 36 -13.88 -22.34 -10.34
C GLY A 36 -12.99 -21.13 -10.60
N ALA A 37 -13.54 -19.92 -10.46
CA ALA A 37 -12.86 -18.66 -10.68
C ALA A 37 -12.50 -17.98 -9.35
N VAL A 38 -11.51 -17.12 -9.39
CA VAL A 38 -11.07 -16.25 -8.28
C VAL A 38 -10.93 -14.82 -8.78
N ASP A 39 -11.18 -13.84 -7.94
CA ASP A 39 -10.85 -12.46 -8.21
C ASP A 39 -9.46 -12.07 -7.68
N PHE A 40 -9.06 -10.80 -7.87
CA PHE A 40 -7.74 -10.34 -7.44
C PHE A 40 -7.57 -10.37 -5.92
N ASP A 41 -8.60 -10.05 -5.16
CA ASP A 41 -8.54 -10.11 -3.69
C ASP A 41 -8.44 -11.55 -3.20
N ASP A 42 -9.15 -12.47 -3.85
CA ASP A 42 -9.03 -13.90 -3.59
C ASP A 42 -7.62 -14.41 -3.87
N LEU A 43 -6.96 -13.96 -4.96
CA LEU A 43 -5.58 -14.37 -5.27
C LEU A 43 -4.62 -13.99 -4.14
N ILE A 44 -4.73 -12.77 -3.62
CA ILE A 44 -3.88 -12.30 -2.53
C ILE A 44 -4.17 -13.09 -1.25
N ARG A 45 -5.45 -13.27 -0.91
CA ARG A 45 -5.89 -14.01 0.27
C ARG A 45 -5.44 -15.48 0.22
N LEU A 46 -5.61 -16.14 -0.92
CA LEU A 46 -5.21 -17.53 -1.11
C LEU A 46 -3.68 -17.68 -1.10
N ALA A 47 -2.93 -16.73 -1.66
CA ALA A 47 -1.49 -16.73 -1.59
C ALA A 47 -1.00 -16.70 -0.13
N LEU A 48 -1.54 -15.79 0.69
CA LEU A 48 -1.22 -15.75 2.13
C LEU A 48 -1.56 -17.07 2.82
N GLN A 49 -2.74 -17.64 2.52
CA GLN A 49 -3.15 -18.92 3.09
C GLN A 49 -2.20 -20.07 2.73
N VAL A 50 -1.75 -20.16 1.48
CA VAL A 50 -0.77 -21.16 1.04
C VAL A 50 0.55 -20.98 1.77
N LEU A 51 1.07 -19.77 1.88
CA LEU A 51 2.32 -19.48 2.59
C LEU A 51 2.23 -19.81 4.09
N THR A 52 1.04 -19.71 4.68
CA THR A 52 0.81 -20.02 6.09
C THR A 52 0.68 -21.53 6.34
N LEU A 53 0.08 -22.28 5.41
CA LEU A 53 -0.19 -23.70 5.58
C LEU A 53 0.92 -24.60 5.06
N ASP A 54 1.60 -24.23 3.97
CA ASP A 54 2.69 -25.02 3.37
C ASP A 54 4.04 -24.42 3.71
N HIS A 55 4.55 -24.82 4.88
CA HIS A 55 5.86 -24.37 5.36
C HIS A 55 7.01 -24.81 4.47
N ASP A 56 6.91 -25.98 3.83
CA ASP A 56 7.94 -26.48 2.92
C ASP A 56 7.99 -25.65 1.64
N TYR A 57 6.83 -25.26 1.13
CA TYR A 57 6.75 -24.36 0.00
C TYR A 57 7.33 -22.97 0.34
N LEU A 58 6.97 -22.42 1.48
CA LEU A 58 7.52 -21.16 1.97
C LEU A 58 9.06 -21.24 2.12
N ALA A 59 9.57 -22.33 2.68
CA ALA A 59 11.04 -22.52 2.82
C ALA A 59 11.73 -22.54 1.46
N ARG A 60 11.15 -23.23 0.46
CA ARG A 60 11.66 -23.23 -0.93
C ARG A 60 11.68 -21.86 -1.55
N LEU A 61 10.62 -21.05 -1.34
CA LEU A 61 10.56 -19.68 -1.86
C LEU A 61 11.62 -18.80 -1.23
N ARG A 62 11.78 -18.84 0.09
CA ARG A 62 12.82 -18.11 0.82
C ARG A 62 14.24 -18.50 0.40
N HIS A 63 14.47 -19.79 0.13
CA HIS A 63 15.77 -20.27 -0.38
C HIS A 63 16.03 -19.76 -1.80
N ARG A 64 14.99 -19.67 -2.63
CA ARG A 64 15.09 -19.22 -4.02
C ARG A 64 15.26 -17.71 -4.13
N TRP A 65 14.61 -16.94 -3.26
CA TRP A 65 14.57 -15.47 -3.31
C TRP A 65 15.24 -14.89 -2.07
N ASN A 66 16.51 -14.59 -2.21
CA ASN A 66 17.30 -13.99 -1.12
C ASN A 66 16.97 -12.52 -0.87
N TYR A 67 16.31 -11.86 -1.82
CA TYR A 67 15.88 -10.48 -1.76
C TYR A 67 14.43 -10.37 -2.19
N VAL A 68 13.68 -9.57 -1.47
CA VAL A 68 12.34 -9.12 -1.86
C VAL A 68 12.44 -7.63 -2.15
N LEU A 69 12.09 -7.24 -3.37
CA LEU A 69 12.10 -5.86 -3.82
C LEU A 69 10.65 -5.46 -4.06
N GLU A 70 10.21 -4.44 -3.36
CA GLU A 70 8.85 -3.90 -3.47
C GLU A 70 8.92 -2.49 -4.03
N ASP A 71 8.24 -2.27 -5.13
CA ASP A 71 8.04 -0.95 -5.73
C ASP A 71 6.65 -0.43 -5.39
N GLU A 72 6.46 0.88 -5.41
CA GLU A 72 5.20 1.56 -5.05
C GLU A 72 4.67 1.13 -3.66
N ALA A 73 5.58 0.98 -2.69
CA ALA A 73 5.26 0.43 -1.37
C ALA A 73 4.20 1.21 -0.58
N GLN A 74 3.90 2.47 -0.97
CA GLN A 74 2.81 3.26 -0.39
C GLN A 74 1.43 2.72 -0.74
N ASP A 75 1.31 1.92 -1.82
CA ASP A 75 0.05 1.37 -2.30
C ASP A 75 -0.23 -0.05 -1.77
N SER A 76 0.63 -0.58 -0.91
CA SER A 76 0.45 -1.92 -0.33
C SER A 76 -0.75 -1.99 0.61
N SER A 77 -1.57 -3.03 0.42
CA SER A 77 -2.64 -3.40 1.34
C SER A 77 -2.09 -4.19 2.54
N HIS A 78 -2.92 -4.35 3.58
CA HIS A 78 -2.57 -5.16 4.76
C HIS A 78 -2.18 -6.60 4.38
N LEU A 79 -2.94 -7.25 3.51
CA LEU A 79 -2.66 -8.62 3.10
C LEU A 79 -1.36 -8.74 2.30
N GLN A 80 -1.06 -7.76 1.44
CA GLN A 80 0.22 -7.70 0.72
C GLN A 80 1.40 -7.51 1.68
N GLU A 81 1.26 -6.64 2.66
CA GLU A 81 2.27 -6.47 3.73
C GLU A 81 2.53 -7.78 4.47
N GLU A 82 1.48 -8.53 4.83
CA GLU A 82 1.62 -9.83 5.50
C GLU A 82 2.30 -10.88 4.62
N ILE A 83 1.95 -10.94 3.32
CA ILE A 83 2.61 -11.84 2.36
C ILE A 83 4.10 -11.51 2.27
N LEU A 84 4.45 -10.24 2.09
CA LEU A 84 5.84 -9.82 1.95
C LEU A 84 6.64 -10.09 3.22
N ARG A 85 6.09 -9.80 4.40
CA ARG A 85 6.70 -10.14 5.68
C ARG A 85 6.91 -11.66 5.84
N THR A 86 5.91 -12.44 5.46
CA THR A 86 5.99 -13.90 5.49
C THR A 86 7.08 -14.41 4.55
N LEU A 87 7.20 -13.87 3.34
CA LEU A 87 8.24 -14.26 2.39
C LEU A 87 9.63 -13.87 2.87
N VAL A 88 9.80 -12.65 3.38
CA VAL A 88 11.08 -12.15 3.87
C VAL A 88 11.53 -12.93 5.10
N GLY A 89 10.66 -13.18 6.05
CA GLY A 89 11.00 -13.73 7.35
C GLY A 89 11.83 -12.76 8.21
N GLU A 90 12.35 -13.26 9.33
CA GLU A 90 13.04 -12.40 10.30
C GLU A 90 14.43 -11.92 9.83
N ASN A 91 15.12 -12.71 9.01
CA ASN A 91 16.52 -12.47 8.60
C ASN A 91 16.67 -12.22 7.09
N GLY A 92 15.57 -12.02 6.37
CA GLY A 92 15.59 -11.79 4.93
C GLY A 92 15.93 -10.35 4.55
N ASN A 93 16.24 -10.16 3.27
CA ASN A 93 16.53 -8.83 2.73
C ASN A 93 15.28 -8.27 2.06
N TRP A 94 14.73 -7.21 2.62
CA TRP A 94 13.57 -6.52 2.07
C TRP A 94 13.93 -5.08 1.72
N VAL A 95 13.80 -4.74 0.45
CA VAL A 95 13.98 -3.40 -0.06
C VAL A 95 12.62 -2.88 -0.50
N ARG A 96 12.23 -1.75 0.07
CA ARG A 96 10.97 -1.07 -0.25
C ARG A 96 11.27 0.27 -0.89
N VAL A 97 10.67 0.52 -2.04
CA VAL A 97 10.74 1.79 -2.74
C VAL A 97 9.33 2.35 -2.84
N GLY A 98 9.16 3.61 -2.51
CA GLY A 98 7.85 4.26 -2.55
C GLY A 98 7.91 5.71 -2.10
N ASP A 99 6.88 6.44 -2.42
CA ASP A 99 6.71 7.83 -2.02
C ASP A 99 5.38 7.98 -1.25
N PRO A 100 5.40 8.18 0.07
CA PRO A 100 4.19 8.36 0.86
C PRO A 100 3.29 9.50 0.37
N ASN A 101 3.83 10.48 -0.35
CA ASN A 101 3.07 11.59 -0.90
C ASN A 101 2.27 11.21 -2.16
N GLN A 102 2.57 10.05 -2.77
CA GLN A 102 1.86 9.53 -3.93
C GLN A 102 0.74 8.53 -3.58
N ALA A 103 0.45 8.32 -2.32
CA ALA A 103 -0.59 7.40 -1.85
C ALA A 103 -2.01 7.92 -2.13
N ILE A 104 -2.43 7.88 -3.41
CA ILE A 104 -3.75 8.39 -3.84
C ILE A 104 -4.86 7.33 -3.79
N TYR A 105 -4.50 6.07 -3.71
CA TYR A 105 -5.45 4.94 -3.78
C TYR A 105 -6.05 4.55 -2.42
N SER A 106 -5.57 5.09 -1.31
CA SER A 106 -6.06 4.75 0.04
C SER A 106 -7.58 4.96 0.23
N THR A 107 -8.20 5.85 -0.56
CA THR A 107 -9.64 6.10 -0.51
C THR A 107 -10.46 5.01 -1.22
N PHE A 108 -9.90 4.34 -2.22
CA PHE A 108 -10.59 3.36 -3.07
C PHE A 108 -10.14 1.92 -2.85
N THR A 109 -9.00 1.72 -2.19
CA THR A 109 -8.42 0.42 -1.91
C THR A 109 -8.09 0.30 -0.42
N THR A 110 -7.66 -0.88 0.00
CA THR A 110 -7.14 -1.12 1.36
C THR A 110 -5.67 -0.72 1.51
N ALA A 111 -5.11 0.01 0.52
CA ALA A 111 -3.76 0.53 0.56
C ALA A 111 -3.58 1.52 1.72
N ASN A 112 -2.43 1.43 2.39
CA ASN A 112 -2.16 2.31 3.52
C ASN A 112 -0.67 2.70 3.56
N PRO A 113 -0.32 3.95 3.28
CA PRO A 113 1.07 4.43 3.29
C PRO A 113 1.73 4.31 4.68
N ARG A 114 0.93 4.05 5.72
CA ARG A 114 1.44 3.81 7.07
C ARG A 114 2.39 2.60 7.12
N TYR A 115 2.15 1.55 6.32
CA TYR A 115 3.04 0.38 6.30
C TYR A 115 4.45 0.75 5.86
N LEU A 116 4.61 1.62 4.88
CA LEU A 116 5.92 2.14 4.47
C LEU A 116 6.55 3.00 5.58
N ARG A 117 5.77 3.87 6.22
CA ARG A 117 6.25 4.73 7.33
C ARG A 117 6.68 3.89 8.54
N ASP A 118 5.87 2.92 8.93
CA ASP A 118 6.16 2.03 10.05
C ASP A 118 7.39 1.15 9.75
N PHE A 119 7.58 0.73 8.50
CA PHE A 119 8.79 0.02 8.07
C PHE A 119 10.04 0.89 8.24
N LEU A 120 9.99 2.14 7.79
CA LEU A 120 11.13 3.07 7.92
C LEU A 120 11.51 3.38 9.38
N ALA A 121 10.59 3.19 10.32
CA ALA A 121 10.82 3.39 11.74
C ALA A 121 11.40 2.15 12.45
N GLN A 122 11.51 1.00 11.77
CA GLN A 122 12.00 -0.24 12.37
C GLN A 122 13.51 -0.19 12.63
N PRO A 123 13.99 -0.76 13.75
CA PRO A 123 15.41 -0.88 14.01
C PRO A 123 16.12 -1.69 12.90
N GLY A 124 17.26 -1.22 12.46
CA GLY A 124 18.07 -1.89 11.43
C GLY A 124 17.69 -1.57 9.98
N VAL A 125 16.59 -0.86 9.75
CA VAL A 125 16.25 -0.39 8.41
C VAL A 125 17.14 0.78 8.01
N VAL A 126 17.77 0.66 6.85
CA VAL A 126 18.62 1.71 6.29
C VAL A 126 17.79 2.56 5.32
N ARG A 127 17.43 3.76 5.76
CA ARG A 127 16.72 4.74 4.92
C ARG A 127 17.69 5.38 3.90
N ARG A 128 17.21 5.49 2.67
CA ARG A 128 17.83 6.27 1.59
C ARG A 128 16.77 7.12 0.90
N GLU A 129 17.12 8.32 0.51
CA GLU A 129 16.24 9.26 -0.16
C GLU A 129 16.67 9.40 -1.62
N LEU A 130 15.69 9.34 -2.53
CA LEU A 130 15.86 9.52 -3.96
C LEU A 130 15.20 10.84 -4.37
N ALA A 131 15.73 11.94 -3.85
CA ALA A 131 15.14 13.26 -4.05
C ALA A 131 15.35 13.84 -5.47
N ARG A 132 16.22 13.24 -6.30
CA ARG A 132 16.50 13.76 -7.65
C ARG A 132 15.62 13.09 -8.69
N SER A 133 14.87 13.90 -9.44
CA SER A 133 14.04 13.47 -10.56
C SER A 133 14.71 13.76 -11.91
N GLY A 134 14.94 12.70 -12.69
CA GLY A 134 15.33 12.79 -14.10
C GLY A 134 14.17 12.63 -15.07
N ARG A 135 12.93 12.47 -14.56
CA ARG A 135 11.73 12.26 -15.38
C ARG A 135 11.00 13.55 -15.70
N SER A 136 10.83 14.39 -14.69
CA SER A 136 10.01 15.60 -14.78
C SER A 136 10.86 16.83 -15.05
N THR A 137 10.29 17.79 -15.77
CA THR A 137 10.94 19.10 -15.99
C THR A 137 11.00 19.91 -14.71
N ALA A 138 11.91 20.87 -14.64
CA ALA A 138 12.08 21.75 -13.50
C ALA A 138 10.76 22.45 -13.11
N SER A 139 9.96 22.88 -14.08
CA SER A 139 8.67 23.54 -13.82
C SER A 139 7.69 22.65 -13.10
N ILE A 140 7.60 21.36 -13.48
CA ILE A 140 6.72 20.40 -12.83
C ILE A 140 7.22 20.12 -11.40
N ILE A 141 8.52 19.98 -11.22
CA ILE A 141 9.14 19.77 -9.91
C ILE A 141 8.87 20.97 -8.99
N TYR A 142 9.07 22.19 -9.46
CA TYR A 142 8.80 23.40 -8.66
C TYR A 142 7.33 23.54 -8.31
N LEU A 143 6.43 23.24 -9.24
CA LEU A 143 4.99 23.22 -8.95
C LEU A 143 4.65 22.19 -7.86
N ALA A 144 5.15 20.96 -7.98
CA ALA A 144 4.93 19.91 -6.99
C ALA A 144 5.44 20.33 -5.59
N ASN A 145 6.67 20.83 -5.51
CA ASN A 145 7.24 21.32 -4.25
C ASN A 145 6.44 22.49 -3.65
N SER A 146 5.99 23.43 -4.50
CA SER A 146 5.15 24.56 -4.06
C SER A 146 3.79 24.10 -3.51
N LEU A 147 3.20 23.05 -4.10
CA LEU A 147 1.96 22.48 -3.59
C LEU A 147 2.17 21.79 -2.24
N VAL A 148 3.27 21.07 -2.06
CA VAL A 148 3.63 20.46 -0.77
C VAL A 148 3.80 21.55 0.29
N GLU A 149 4.58 22.59 0.01
CA GLU A 149 4.83 23.71 0.93
C GLU A 149 3.53 24.46 1.28
N TRP A 150 2.70 24.74 0.27
CA TRP A 150 1.38 25.35 0.49
C TRP A 150 0.49 24.48 1.36
N THR A 151 0.47 23.16 1.11
CA THR A 151 -0.35 22.23 1.90
C THR A 151 0.08 22.26 3.36
N GLN A 152 1.38 22.18 3.64
CA GLN A 152 1.91 22.18 5.00
C GLN A 152 1.69 23.50 5.74
N SER A 153 1.84 24.64 5.03
CA SER A 153 1.82 25.96 5.66
C SER A 153 0.45 26.65 5.64
N SER A 154 -0.35 26.43 4.60
CA SER A 154 -1.47 27.31 4.25
C SER A 154 -2.77 26.58 3.92
N HIS A 155 -2.82 25.23 3.96
CA HIS A 155 -4.04 24.51 3.68
C HIS A 155 -5.15 24.91 4.68
N PRO A 156 -6.40 25.20 4.19
CA PRO A 156 -7.50 25.69 5.04
C PRO A 156 -7.92 24.67 6.11
N LEU A 157 -7.79 23.37 5.85
CA LEU A 157 -8.05 22.31 6.83
C LEU A 157 -6.73 21.97 7.55
N PRO A 158 -6.62 22.19 8.87
CA PRO A 158 -5.42 21.90 9.63
C PRO A 158 -4.97 20.43 9.52
N GLU A 159 -5.93 19.50 9.48
CA GLU A 159 -5.70 18.07 9.40
C GLU A 159 -5.02 17.65 8.09
N ALA A 160 -5.18 18.43 7.03
CA ALA A 160 -4.53 18.18 5.75
C ALA A 160 -3.07 18.66 5.71
N ARG A 161 -2.64 19.49 6.66
CA ARG A 161 -1.28 20.03 6.67
C ARG A 161 -0.22 18.96 6.94
N ASP A 162 -0.58 17.91 7.64
CA ASP A 162 0.30 16.77 7.93
C ASP A 162 0.16 15.62 6.91
N ALA A 163 -0.66 15.81 5.86
CA ALA A 163 -0.90 14.77 4.86
C ALA A 163 0.32 14.52 3.97
N LEU A 164 1.05 15.57 3.63
CA LEU A 164 2.25 15.50 2.79
C LEU A 164 3.51 15.65 3.64
N GLN A 165 4.56 14.92 3.25
CA GLN A 165 5.85 14.93 3.95
C GLN A 165 6.90 15.71 3.15
N ALA A 166 7.55 16.64 3.81
CA ALA A 166 8.75 17.31 3.32
C ALA A 166 9.56 17.80 4.52
N PRO A 167 10.87 17.91 4.46
CA PRO A 167 11.76 17.41 3.41
C PRO A 167 11.80 15.88 3.31
N PRO A 168 12.38 15.30 2.23
CA PRO A 168 13.09 15.99 1.17
C PRO A 168 12.14 16.61 0.14
N TYR A 169 12.54 17.75 -0.42
CA TYR A 169 11.94 18.29 -1.63
C TYR A 169 12.59 17.65 -2.87
N ILE A 170 11.82 17.56 -3.95
CA ILE A 170 12.32 16.99 -5.21
C ILE A 170 13.23 18.00 -5.90
N GLU A 171 14.37 17.53 -6.38
CA GLU A 171 15.35 18.33 -7.14
C GLU A 171 15.45 17.83 -8.58
N PRO A 172 15.60 18.71 -9.58
CA PRO A 172 15.91 18.27 -10.94
C PRO A 172 17.30 17.67 -11.00
N THR A 173 17.49 16.60 -11.76
CA THR A 173 18.80 15.97 -11.95
C THR A 173 19.76 16.88 -12.71
N LEU A 174 19.24 17.65 -13.68
CA LEU A 174 19.98 18.58 -14.52
C LEU A 174 19.46 20.00 -14.27
N PRO A 175 20.30 20.92 -13.72
CA PRO A 175 19.94 22.34 -13.63
C PRO A 175 19.89 22.94 -15.04
N GLY A 176 18.77 23.11 -15.64
CA GLY A 176 18.61 23.56 -17.01
C GLY A 176 17.96 22.52 -17.92
N ASP A 177 17.32 21.55 -17.29
CA ASP A 177 16.49 20.55 -17.96
C ASP A 177 15.52 21.25 -18.93
N PRO A 178 15.60 20.99 -20.24
CA PRO A 178 14.76 21.67 -21.20
C PRO A 178 13.30 21.37 -20.90
N GLN A 179 12.49 22.41 -20.83
CA GLN A 179 11.06 22.24 -20.70
C GLN A 179 10.54 21.58 -21.98
N PRO A 180 9.66 20.57 -21.89
CA PRO A 180 8.97 20.08 -23.07
C PRO A 180 8.16 21.24 -23.66
N ASN A 181 8.33 21.45 -24.96
CA ASN A 181 7.56 22.43 -25.74
C ASN A 181 6.08 22.03 -25.75
#